data_b369cfc337111157884cc145a2f93124
#
_entry.id   b369cfc337111157884cc145a2f93124
#
_cell.length_a   1.000
_cell.length_b   1.000
_cell.length_c   1.000
_cell.angle_alpha   90.00
_cell.angle_beta   90.00
_cell.angle_gamma   90.00
#
_symmetry.space_group_name_H-M   'P 1'
#
loop_
_entity.id
_entity.type
_entity.pdbx_description
1 polymer ?
#
loop_
_entity_poly.entity_id
_entity_poly.type
_entity_poly.pdbx_seq_one_letter_code
_entity_poly.pdbx_strand_id
1 'polypeptide(L)' 'MKRRMKSKFVHEGQFAAEVEVALAEDDTGWSPYLSVEDAHKLDDVRDALRQGDLESAAKYGRIYELRPVAHP' A
#
# COMPACT_ATOMS: atom_id res chain seq x y z
N MET A 1 -23.75 -2.03 1.53
CA MET A 1 -22.36 -1.65 1.29
C MET A 1 -21.47 -2.89 1.26
N LYS A 2 -20.74 -3.06 0.21
CA LYS A 2 -19.82 -4.19 0.08
C LYS A 2 -18.40 -3.73 0.33
N ARG A 3 -17.60 -4.61 0.93
CA ARG A 3 -16.17 -4.37 1.10
C ARG A 3 -15.41 -5.42 0.30
N ARG A 4 -14.42 -4.96 -0.44
CA ARG A 4 -13.50 -5.85 -1.14
C ARG A 4 -12.09 -5.57 -0.65
N MET A 5 -11.35 -6.65 -0.40
CA MET A 5 -9.94 -6.52 -0.10
C MET A 5 -9.18 -6.37 -1.40
N LYS A 6 -8.26 -5.45 -1.41
CA LYS A 6 -7.44 -5.19 -2.59
C LYS A 6 -6.02 -4.86 -2.14
N SER A 7 -5.05 -5.31 -2.92
CA SER A 7 -3.66 -4.95 -2.67
C SER A 7 -3.35 -3.61 -3.30
N LYS A 8 -2.73 -2.74 -2.53
CA LYS A 8 -2.22 -1.46 -3.00
C LYS A 8 -0.71 -1.46 -2.86
N PHE A 9 -0.03 -0.94 -3.86
CA PHE A 9 1.42 -0.81 -3.80
C PHE A 9 1.79 0.62 -3.43
N VAL A 10 2.66 0.74 -2.44
CA VAL A 10 3.24 2.01 -2.04
C VAL A 10 4.70 1.97 -2.45
N HIS A 11 5.08 2.85 -3.36
CA HIS A 11 6.44 2.89 -3.89
C HIS A 11 7.17 4.11 -3.34
N GLU A 12 8.34 3.87 -2.74
CA GLU A 12 9.17 4.94 -2.20
C GLU A 12 10.63 4.57 -2.42
N GLY A 13 11.35 5.37 -3.23
CA GLY A 13 12.74 5.09 -3.52
C GLY A 13 12.90 3.75 -4.23
N GLN A 14 13.74 2.87 -3.67
CA GLN A 14 13.97 1.55 -4.25
C GLN A 14 13.17 0.44 -3.58
N PHE A 15 12.16 0.82 -2.79
CA PHE A 15 11.32 -0.16 -2.11
C PHE A 15 9.87 0.02 -2.50
N ALA A 16 9.12 -1.07 -2.42
CA ALA A 16 7.69 -1.05 -2.60
C ALA A 16 7.06 -1.94 -1.55
N ALA A 17 5.90 -1.53 -1.05
CA ALA A 17 5.14 -2.32 -0.10
C ALA A 17 3.81 -2.70 -0.72
N GLU A 18 3.46 -3.97 -0.60
CA GLU A 18 2.13 -4.46 -0.99
C GLU A 18 1.26 -4.52 0.25
N VAL A 19 0.27 -3.65 0.33
CA VAL A 19 -0.56 -3.50 1.52
C VAL A 19 -2.00 -3.81 1.15
N GLU A 20 -2.64 -4.69 1.93
CA GLU A 20 -4.05 -4.98 1.73
C GLU A 20 -4.90 -3.90 2.37
N VAL A 21 -5.86 -3.42 1.62
CA VAL A 21 -6.80 -2.40 2.08
C VAL A 21 -8.21 -2.85 1.76
N ALA A 22 -9.16 -2.38 2.53
CA ALA A 22 -10.57 -2.63 2.26
C ALA A 22 -11.14 -1.45 1.50
N LEU A 23 -11.72 -1.73 0.34
CA LEU A 23 -12.41 -0.71 -0.44
C LEU A 23 -13.89 -0.82 -0.17
N ALA A 24 -14.51 0.30 0.17
CA ALA A 24 -15.95 0.37 0.37
C ALA A 24 -16.62 0.74 -0.94
N GLU A 25 -17.61 -0.04 -1.33
CA GLU A 25 -18.44 0.25 -2.49
C GLU A 25 -19.87 0.45 -2.01
N ASP A 26 -20.55 1.44 -2.57
CA ASP A 26 -21.96 1.61 -2.28
C ASP A 26 -22.81 1.23 -3.50
N ASP A 27 -24.12 1.29 -3.34
CA ASP A 27 -25.06 0.86 -4.39
C ASP A 27 -25.28 1.95 -5.44
N THR A 28 -24.64 3.09 -5.32
CA THR A 28 -24.83 4.21 -6.25
C THR A 28 -23.99 4.10 -7.51
N GLY A 29 -23.03 3.17 -7.52
CA GLY A 29 -22.13 3.02 -8.65
C GLY A 29 -20.94 3.96 -8.64
N TRP A 30 -20.74 4.70 -7.55
CA TRP A 30 -19.57 5.54 -7.40
C TRP A 30 -18.31 4.70 -7.21
N SER A 31 -17.19 5.28 -7.54
CA SER A 31 -15.91 4.58 -7.39
C SER A 31 -15.67 4.17 -5.94
N PRO A 32 -15.06 3.00 -5.72
CA PRO A 32 -14.70 2.58 -4.36
C PRO A 32 -13.76 3.57 -3.71
N TYR A 33 -13.84 3.67 -2.40
CA TYR A 33 -12.99 4.57 -1.63
C TYR A 33 -12.36 3.85 -0.44
N LEU A 34 -11.22 4.38 -0.01
CA LEU A 34 -10.52 3.88 1.17
C LEU A 34 -11.13 4.48 2.42
N SER A 35 -11.11 3.68 3.51
CA SER A 35 -11.43 4.23 4.82
C SER A 35 -10.30 5.17 5.26
N VAL A 36 -10.60 6.04 6.23
CA VAL A 36 -9.59 6.92 6.81
C VAL A 36 -8.49 6.10 7.46
N GLU A 37 -8.85 5.00 8.11
CA GLU A 37 -7.88 4.13 8.77
C GLU A 37 -6.90 3.52 7.77
N ASP A 38 -7.40 3.06 6.63
CA ASP A 38 -6.54 2.48 5.60
C ASP A 38 -5.68 3.54 4.92
N ALA A 39 -6.21 4.75 4.76
CA ALA A 39 -5.43 5.85 4.23
C ALA A 39 -4.26 6.19 5.14
N HIS A 40 -4.48 6.22 6.45
CA HIS A 40 -3.41 6.43 7.42
C HIS A 40 -2.39 5.29 7.40
N LYS A 41 -2.86 4.07 7.25
CA LYS A 41 -1.99 2.91 7.15
C LYS A 41 -1.04 3.03 5.96
N LEU A 42 -1.55 3.45 4.82
CA LEU A 42 -0.72 3.65 3.63
C LEU A 42 0.29 4.77 3.84
N ASP A 43 -0.10 5.84 4.52
CA ASP A 43 0.82 6.93 4.83
C ASP A 43 1.92 6.48 5.79
N ASP A 44 1.57 5.69 6.79
CA ASP A 44 2.57 5.15 7.74
C ASP A 44 3.58 4.25 7.02
N VAL A 45 3.11 3.42 6.10
CA VAL A 45 3.98 2.56 5.30
C VAL A 45 4.92 3.42 4.45
N ARG A 46 4.38 4.45 3.82
CA ARG A 46 5.18 5.34 2.97
C ARG A 46 6.28 6.02 3.79
N ASP A 47 5.93 6.53 4.96
CA ASP A 47 6.90 7.18 5.83
C ASP A 47 7.98 6.20 6.28
N ALA A 48 7.59 4.98 6.64
CA ALA A 48 8.56 3.97 7.06
C ALA A 48 9.53 3.64 5.92
N LEU A 49 9.02 3.48 4.69
CA LEU A 49 9.88 3.21 3.54
C LEU A 49 10.82 4.37 3.25
N ARG A 50 10.32 5.60 3.40
CA ARG A 50 11.13 6.80 3.17
C ARG A 50 12.29 6.90 4.16
N GLN A 51 12.06 6.47 5.38
CA GLN A 51 13.08 6.45 6.42
C GLN A 51 13.99 5.24 6.35
N GLY A 52 13.69 4.29 5.47
CA GLY A 52 14.44 3.04 5.39
C GLY A 52 14.09 2.05 6.50
N ASP A 53 12.98 2.27 7.19
CA ASP A 53 12.54 1.43 8.29
C ASP A 53 11.67 0.29 7.74
N LEU A 54 12.34 -0.71 7.16
CA LEU A 54 11.65 -1.82 6.52
C LEU A 54 10.91 -2.69 7.53
N GLU A 55 11.42 -2.77 8.74
CA GLU A 55 10.80 -3.56 9.79
C GLU A 55 9.42 -3.03 10.15
N SER A 56 9.30 -1.71 10.31
CA SER A 56 8.00 -1.08 10.58
C SER A 56 7.06 -1.22 9.40
N ALA A 57 7.57 -1.02 8.20
CA ALA A 57 6.77 -1.16 6.98
C ALA A 57 6.25 -2.59 6.83
N ALA A 58 7.05 -3.59 7.18
CA ALA A 58 6.69 -5.00 7.04
C ALA A 58 5.54 -5.40 7.96
N LYS A 59 5.22 -4.62 8.98
CA LYS A 59 4.07 -4.89 9.84
C LYS A 59 2.75 -4.70 9.12
N TYR A 60 2.75 -3.92 8.04
CA TYR A 60 1.53 -3.58 7.30
C TYR A 60 1.38 -4.36 6.01
N GLY A 61 2.46 -4.94 5.50
CA GLY A 61 2.38 -5.65 4.24
C GLY A 61 3.71 -6.26 3.84
N ARG A 62 3.77 -6.73 2.61
CA ARG A 62 4.96 -7.38 2.08
C ARG A 62 5.86 -6.32 1.44
N ILE A 63 7.14 -6.36 1.77
CA ILE A 63 8.10 -5.37 1.29
C ILE A 63 8.96 -6.00 0.20
N TYR A 64 9.11 -5.25 -0.89
CA TYR A 64 9.94 -5.66 -2.03
C TYR A 64 11.03 -4.63 -2.25
N GLU A 65 12.19 -5.11 -2.65
CA GLU A 65 13.26 -4.24 -3.12
C GLU A 65 13.21 -4.20 -4.63
N LEU A 66 13.19 -3.00 -5.19
CA LEU A 66 13.16 -2.82 -6.64
C LEU A 66 14.57 -2.71 -7.16
N ARG A 67 14.92 -3.54 -8.12
CA ARG A 67 16.26 -3.54 -8.71
C ARG A 67 16.14 -3.31 -10.21
N PRO A 68 16.97 -2.44 -10.77
CA PRO A 68 16.97 -2.28 -12.23
C PRO A 68 17.33 -3.58 -12.92
N VAL A 69 16.66 -3.85 -14.02
CA VAL A 69 17.02 -4.99 -14.85
C VAL A 69 18.29 -4.63 -15.63
N ALA A 70 19.29 -5.51 -15.53
CA ALA A 70 20.53 -5.28 -16.27
C ALA A 70 20.28 -5.47 -17.75
N HIS A 71 20.80 -4.56 -18.57
CA HIS A 71 20.72 -4.67 -20.02
C HIS A 71 22.08 -5.05 -20.55
N PRO A 72 22.15 -6.05 -21.45
CA PRO A 72 23.39 -6.46 -22.09
C PRO A 72 23.94 -5.40 -23.04
#